data_9bd639679c059a75306e7f0cf25be9d7
#
_entry.id   9bd639679c059a75306e7f0cf25be9d7
#
_cell.length_a   1.000
_cell.length_b   1.000
_cell.length_c   1.000
_cell.angle_alpha   90.00
_cell.angle_beta   90.00
_cell.angle_gamma   90.00
#
_symmetry.space_group_name_H-M   'P 1'
#
loop_
_entity.id
_entity.type
_entity.pdbx_description
1 polymer ?
#
loop_
_entity_poly.entity_id
_entity_poly.type
_entity_poly.pdbx_seq_one_letter_code
_entity_poly.pdbx_strand_id
1 'polypeptide(L)'
;NAIHELQPEYKDCTVCEEWLNYSNFKLWYEQHIVEIRIYDEAFELDKDILIKGNTVYSSETVCFVPKMINSLFTNGKKNRGDYPLGVYFDKDKKKYIANMSFAGKNIKLGAYETVEAAFLRYKEYKEDFIKDIAEQHKDKIPDKIYQAMMNWQIEITD
;
A
#
# COMPACT_ATOMS: atom_id res chain seq x y z
N ASN A 1 -2.87 15.99 20.38
CA ASN A 1 -1.89 16.40 19.37
C ASN A 1 -2.65 16.73 18.08
N ALA A 2 -2.60 17.99 17.61
CA ALA A 2 -3.39 18.46 16.46
C ALA A 2 -3.20 17.62 15.18
N ILE A 3 -2.01 17.02 14.99
CA ILE A 3 -1.71 16.15 13.84
C ILE A 3 -2.56 14.88 13.87
N HIS A 4 -2.78 14.26 15.03
CA HIS A 4 -3.58 13.05 15.16
C HIS A 4 -5.09 13.29 14.98
N GLU A 5 -5.56 14.53 15.19
CA GLU A 5 -6.95 14.92 14.89
C GLU A 5 -7.16 15.11 13.39
N LEU A 6 -6.16 15.63 12.68
CA LEU A 6 -6.21 15.89 11.24
C LEU A 6 -5.94 14.61 10.40
N GLN A 7 -5.15 13.68 10.93
CA GLN A 7 -4.75 12.43 10.23
C GLN A 7 -4.85 11.24 11.18
N PRO A 8 -6.08 10.79 11.50
CA PRO A 8 -6.31 9.72 12.46
C PRO A 8 -5.71 8.37 12.08
N GLU A 9 -5.30 8.17 10.81
CA GLU A 9 -4.59 6.99 10.33
C GLU A 9 -3.20 6.81 10.92
N TYR A 10 -2.58 7.91 11.39
CA TYR A 10 -1.26 7.87 12.03
C TYR A 10 -1.33 7.83 13.56
N LYS A 11 -2.54 7.68 14.14
CA LYS A 11 -2.72 7.71 15.61
C LYS A 11 -1.88 6.67 16.33
N ASP A 12 -1.75 5.48 15.74
CA ASP A 12 -1.03 4.35 16.29
C ASP A 12 0.41 4.23 15.74
N CYS A 13 0.82 5.19 14.90
CA CYS A 13 2.17 5.22 14.36
C CYS A 13 3.14 5.89 15.33
N THR A 14 4.32 5.31 15.43
CA THR A 14 5.43 5.80 16.26
C THR A 14 6.69 5.98 15.41
N VAL A 15 7.65 6.66 15.98
CA VAL A 15 8.98 6.85 15.38
C VAL A 15 10.00 6.21 16.30
N CYS A 16 11.01 5.53 15.75
CA CYS A 16 12.08 4.93 16.55
C CYS A 16 12.82 5.98 17.40
N GLU A 17 13.42 5.54 18.49
CA GLU A 17 14.10 6.44 19.45
C GLU A 17 15.19 7.29 18.79
N GLU A 18 15.95 6.69 17.87
CA GLU A 18 17.02 7.38 17.14
C GLU A 18 16.50 8.58 16.33
N TRP A 19 15.32 8.46 15.71
CA TRP A 19 14.71 9.52 14.89
C TRP A 19 13.89 10.54 15.66
N LEU A 20 13.73 10.38 16.97
CA LEU A 20 13.25 11.45 17.85
C LEU A 20 14.23 12.64 17.83
N ASN A 21 15.49 12.39 17.54
CA ASN A 21 16.43 13.42 17.13
C ASN A 21 16.31 13.69 15.63
N TYR A 22 15.73 14.85 15.29
CA TYR A 22 15.52 15.24 13.89
C TYR A 22 16.80 15.22 13.04
N SER A 23 17.97 15.51 13.62
CA SER A 23 19.24 15.50 12.88
C SER A 23 19.60 14.09 12.37
N ASN A 24 19.26 13.04 13.12
CA ASN A 24 19.48 11.66 12.72
C ASN A 24 18.54 11.27 11.57
N PHE A 25 17.26 11.62 11.68
CA PHE A 25 16.31 11.42 10.58
C PHE A 25 16.76 12.18 9.32
N LYS A 26 17.16 13.45 9.46
CA LYS A 26 17.61 14.27 8.35
C LYS A 26 18.82 13.67 7.64
N LEU A 27 19.81 13.19 8.40
CA LEU A 27 21.00 12.54 7.85
C LEU A 27 20.62 11.29 7.05
N TRP A 28 19.78 10.43 7.62
CA TRP A 28 19.26 9.24 6.93
C TRP A 28 18.49 9.63 5.66
N TYR A 29 17.60 10.62 5.74
CA TYR A 29 16.81 11.10 4.63
C TYR A 29 17.71 11.60 3.48
N GLU A 30 18.69 12.43 3.77
CA GLU A 30 19.59 13.00 2.76
C GLU A 30 20.43 11.92 2.07
N GLN A 31 20.82 10.88 2.76
CA GLN A 31 21.56 9.75 2.19
C GLN A 31 20.69 8.91 1.23
N HIS A 32 19.42 8.71 1.53
CA HIS A 32 18.55 7.83 0.76
C HIS A 32 17.76 8.54 -0.33
N ILE A 33 17.46 9.84 -0.17
CA ILE A 33 16.70 10.59 -1.18
C ILE A 33 17.51 10.84 -2.46
N VAL A 34 18.83 10.82 -2.39
CA VAL A 34 19.71 11.03 -3.55
C VAL A 34 19.53 9.91 -4.57
N GLU A 35 19.38 8.68 -4.12
CA GLU A 35 19.16 7.50 -4.98
C GLU A 35 17.86 7.59 -5.79
N ILE A 36 16.90 8.38 -5.32
CA ILE A 36 15.55 8.47 -5.86
C ILE A 36 15.38 9.68 -6.77
N ARG A 37 16.15 10.75 -6.56
CA ARG A 37 16.07 12.00 -7.35
C ARG A 37 16.44 11.84 -8.84
N ILE A 38 16.99 10.69 -9.22
CA ILE A 38 17.26 10.36 -10.63
C ILE A 38 15.99 10.04 -11.42
N TYR A 39 14.87 9.82 -10.72
CA TYR A 39 13.57 9.56 -11.34
C TYR A 39 12.72 10.84 -11.24
N ASP A 40 12.17 11.28 -12.36
CA ASP A 40 11.27 12.46 -12.45
C ASP A 40 9.85 12.10 -11.97
N GLU A 41 9.75 11.45 -10.80
CA GLU A 41 8.50 11.01 -10.20
C GLU A 41 8.40 11.49 -8.75
N ALA A 42 7.18 11.69 -8.26
CA ALA A 42 6.93 11.96 -6.84
C ALA A 42 7.12 10.68 -6.02
N PHE A 43 7.93 10.76 -4.97
CA PHE A 43 8.17 9.67 -4.02
C PHE A 43 7.51 9.95 -2.67
N GLU A 44 7.11 8.88 -2.02
CA GLU A 44 6.55 8.90 -0.68
C GLU A 44 7.36 7.97 0.23
N LEU A 45 7.41 8.32 1.52
CA LEU A 45 8.01 7.47 2.55
C LEU A 45 6.95 6.49 3.02
N ASP A 46 7.17 5.22 2.76
CA ASP A 46 6.28 4.13 3.18
C ASP A 46 6.89 3.30 4.31
N LYS A 47 6.05 2.77 5.19
CA LYS A 47 6.41 1.93 6.34
C LYS A 47 5.82 0.53 6.30
N ASP A 48 4.90 0.27 5.38
CA ASP A 48 4.07 -0.94 5.35
C ASP A 48 4.50 -1.93 4.27
N ILE A 49 5.17 -1.47 3.21
CA ILE A 49 5.57 -2.32 2.07
C ILE A 49 6.57 -3.37 2.51
N LEU A 50 7.59 -3.00 3.31
CA LEU A 50 8.61 -3.93 3.77
C LEU A 50 8.10 -4.86 4.87
N ILE A 51 7.25 -4.36 5.74
CA ILE A 51 6.67 -5.10 6.86
C ILE A 51 5.19 -4.76 6.95
N LYS A 52 4.34 -5.62 6.43
CA LYS A 52 2.88 -5.42 6.38
C LYS A 52 2.30 -5.15 7.77
N GLY A 53 1.52 -4.07 7.89
CA GLY A 53 0.90 -3.65 9.16
C GLY A 53 1.87 -3.01 10.16
N ASN A 54 3.08 -2.65 9.73
CA ASN A 54 4.02 -1.96 10.59
C ASN A 54 3.51 -0.56 10.98
N THR A 55 3.73 -0.18 12.22
CA THR A 55 3.34 1.13 12.76
C THR A 55 4.55 1.99 13.19
N VAL A 56 5.77 1.47 13.02
CA VAL A 56 7.00 2.15 13.47
C VAL A 56 7.78 2.67 12.28
N TYR A 57 8.08 3.96 12.29
CA TYR A 57 9.02 4.56 11.35
C TYR A 57 10.45 4.43 11.87
N SER A 58 11.29 3.69 11.15
CA SER A 58 12.71 3.53 11.44
C SER A 58 13.50 3.33 10.15
N SER A 59 14.81 3.47 10.20
CA SER A 59 15.71 3.22 9.06
C SER A 59 15.57 1.81 8.45
N GLU A 60 15.11 0.86 9.25
CA GLU A 60 14.98 -0.55 8.85
C GLU A 60 13.62 -0.88 8.24
N THR A 61 12.58 -0.14 8.66
CA THR A 61 11.18 -0.44 8.32
C THR A 61 10.61 0.44 7.23
N VAL A 62 11.23 1.58 6.94
CA VAL A 62 10.73 2.49 5.91
C VAL A 62 11.51 2.36 4.60
N CYS A 63 10.84 2.75 3.54
CA CYS A 63 11.44 2.90 2.23
C CYS A 63 10.81 4.07 1.48
N PHE A 64 11.58 4.65 0.57
CA PHE A 64 11.02 5.56 -0.42
C PHE A 64 10.49 4.76 -1.60
N VAL A 65 9.28 5.05 -2.03
CA VAL A 65 8.67 4.42 -3.21
C VAL A 65 7.99 5.47 -4.08
N PRO A 66 7.92 5.25 -5.39
CA PRO A 66 7.08 6.05 -6.26
C PRO A 66 5.65 6.12 -5.70
N LYS A 67 5.04 7.29 -5.72
CA LYS A 67 3.67 7.50 -5.24
C LYS A 67 2.69 6.50 -5.85
N MET A 68 2.88 6.16 -7.12
CA MET A 68 2.07 5.16 -7.80
C MET A 68 2.18 3.78 -7.13
N ILE A 69 3.40 3.35 -6.76
CA ILE A 69 3.61 2.08 -6.06
C ILE A 69 2.98 2.15 -4.67
N ASN A 70 3.19 3.23 -3.92
CA ASN A 70 2.57 3.39 -2.59
C ASN A 70 1.04 3.25 -2.64
N SER A 71 0.41 3.80 -3.67
CA SER A 71 -1.04 3.72 -3.85
C SER A 71 -1.58 2.28 -4.03
N LEU A 72 -0.74 1.32 -4.41
CA LEU A 72 -1.13 -0.09 -4.50
C LEU A 72 -1.43 -0.72 -3.14
N PHE A 73 -0.78 -0.24 -2.08
CA PHE A 73 -0.83 -0.81 -0.74
C PHE A 73 -1.81 -0.09 0.19
N THR A 74 -2.37 1.03 -0.26
CA THR A 74 -3.40 1.75 0.49
C THR A 74 -4.72 0.96 0.46
N ASN A 75 -5.22 0.56 1.63
CA ASN A 75 -6.42 -0.28 1.73
C ASN A 75 -7.74 0.49 1.96
N GLY A 76 -7.70 1.78 2.24
CA GLY A 76 -8.89 2.63 2.39
C GLY A 76 -9.90 2.17 3.45
N LYS A 77 -9.46 1.44 4.47
CA LYS A 77 -10.32 0.74 5.45
C LYS A 77 -11.41 1.63 6.07
N LYS A 78 -11.15 2.91 6.27
CA LYS A 78 -12.12 3.86 6.85
C LYS A 78 -13.29 4.21 5.92
N ASN A 79 -13.04 4.15 4.60
CA ASN A 79 -14.03 4.52 3.57
C ASN A 79 -14.70 3.30 2.95
N ARG A 80 -14.30 2.11 3.36
CA ARG A 80 -14.79 0.82 2.92
C ARG A 80 -15.88 0.35 3.88
N GLY A 81 -17.02 -0.10 3.38
CA GLY A 81 -18.08 -0.70 4.18
C GLY A 81 -17.65 -2.02 4.85
N ASP A 82 -18.61 -2.83 5.24
CA ASP A 82 -18.40 -4.08 6.00
C ASP A 82 -17.80 -5.24 5.18
N TYR A 83 -17.57 -5.05 3.88
CA TYR A 83 -17.02 -6.09 3.01
C TYR A 83 -15.48 -6.06 2.96
N PRO A 84 -14.85 -7.19 2.62
CA PRO A 84 -13.42 -7.27 2.39
C PRO A 84 -12.93 -6.31 1.30
N LEU A 85 -11.62 -6.07 1.28
CA LEU A 85 -10.98 -5.23 0.28
C LEU A 85 -11.35 -5.68 -1.14
N GLY A 86 -11.75 -4.73 -1.99
CA GLY A 86 -12.10 -4.99 -3.38
C GLY A 86 -13.46 -5.64 -3.60
N VAL A 87 -14.31 -5.76 -2.57
CA VAL A 87 -15.66 -6.35 -2.67
C VAL A 87 -16.72 -5.35 -2.26
N TYR A 88 -17.82 -5.30 -3.01
CA TYR A 88 -19.04 -4.61 -2.59
C TYR A 88 -20.29 -5.37 -3.07
N PHE A 89 -21.43 -5.14 -2.42
CA PHE A 89 -22.69 -5.74 -2.79
C PHE A 89 -23.48 -4.84 -3.76
N ASP A 90 -23.83 -5.39 -4.92
CA ASP A 90 -24.68 -4.73 -5.92
C ASP A 90 -26.14 -5.14 -5.66
N LYS A 91 -26.95 -4.20 -5.18
CA LYS A 91 -28.36 -4.45 -4.79
C LYS A 91 -29.25 -4.79 -5.99
N ASP A 92 -28.95 -4.23 -7.15
CA ASP A 92 -29.75 -4.45 -8.36
C ASP A 92 -29.51 -5.86 -8.91
N LYS A 93 -28.27 -6.29 -8.91
CA LYS A 93 -27.86 -7.63 -9.35
C LYS A 93 -28.01 -8.69 -8.27
N LYS A 94 -28.15 -8.28 -7.01
CA LYS A 94 -28.14 -9.16 -5.82
C LYS A 94 -26.89 -10.04 -5.76
N LYS A 95 -25.73 -9.48 -6.11
CA LYS A 95 -24.44 -10.18 -6.18
C LYS A 95 -23.31 -9.36 -5.57
N TYR A 96 -22.26 -10.06 -5.18
CA TYR A 96 -21.00 -9.46 -4.72
C TYR A 96 -20.11 -9.18 -5.92
N ILE A 97 -19.65 -7.95 -6.04
CA ILE A 97 -18.80 -7.49 -7.14
C ILE A 97 -17.37 -7.44 -6.66
N ALA A 98 -16.48 -8.13 -7.38
CA ALA A 98 -15.04 -7.93 -7.25
C ALA A 98 -14.63 -6.74 -8.11
N ASN A 99 -13.88 -5.80 -7.53
CA ASN A 99 -13.49 -4.54 -8.18
C ASN A 99 -12.15 -4.05 -7.66
N MET A 100 -11.30 -3.56 -8.56
CA MET A 100 -10.04 -2.92 -8.23
C MET A 100 -10.01 -1.50 -8.78
N SER A 101 -9.58 -0.55 -7.95
CA SER A 101 -9.33 0.83 -8.38
C SER A 101 -7.83 1.10 -8.37
N PHE A 102 -7.32 1.65 -9.46
CA PHE A 102 -5.93 2.05 -9.59
C PHE A 102 -5.77 3.20 -10.56
N ALA A 103 -4.99 4.20 -10.20
CA ALA A 103 -4.72 5.40 -11.02
C ALA A 103 -6.02 6.06 -11.56
N GLY A 104 -7.06 6.17 -10.73
CA GLY A 104 -8.37 6.73 -11.09
C GLY A 104 -9.24 5.85 -11.99
N LYS A 105 -8.78 4.65 -12.34
CA LYS A 105 -9.55 3.69 -13.12
C LYS A 105 -10.17 2.61 -12.24
N ASN A 106 -11.40 2.25 -12.56
CA ASN A 106 -12.15 1.18 -11.90
C ASN A 106 -12.19 -0.04 -12.80
N ILE A 107 -11.70 -1.19 -12.32
CA ILE A 107 -11.62 -2.44 -13.05
C ILE A 107 -12.59 -3.43 -12.40
N LYS A 108 -13.69 -3.73 -13.04
CA LYS A 108 -14.64 -4.76 -12.59
C LYS A 108 -14.12 -6.14 -12.96
N LEU A 109 -13.95 -7.00 -11.94
CA LEU A 109 -13.36 -8.32 -12.05
C LEU A 109 -14.39 -9.44 -12.15
N GLY A 110 -15.67 -9.13 -11.85
CA GLY A 110 -16.78 -10.06 -11.95
C GLY A 110 -17.85 -9.87 -10.88
N ALA A 111 -18.93 -10.64 -10.99
CA ALA A 111 -20.05 -10.70 -10.05
C ALA A 111 -20.21 -12.14 -9.53
N TYR A 112 -20.34 -12.31 -8.23
CA TYR A 112 -20.26 -13.59 -7.53
C TYR A 112 -21.42 -13.75 -6.55
N GLU A 113 -21.75 -15.00 -6.21
CA GLU A 113 -22.83 -15.32 -5.27
C GLU A 113 -22.41 -15.15 -3.81
N THR A 114 -21.10 -15.24 -3.52
CA THR A 114 -20.56 -15.13 -2.15
C THR A 114 -19.48 -14.07 -2.06
N VAL A 115 -19.28 -13.54 -0.84
CA VAL A 115 -18.21 -12.58 -0.52
C VAL A 115 -16.84 -13.21 -0.77
N GLU A 116 -16.67 -14.46 -0.34
CA GLU A 116 -15.42 -15.20 -0.44
C GLU A 116 -14.98 -15.39 -1.90
N ALA A 117 -15.93 -15.75 -2.80
CA ALA A 117 -15.63 -15.92 -4.21
C ALA A 117 -15.23 -14.59 -4.87
N ALA A 118 -15.92 -13.50 -4.53
CA ALA A 118 -15.58 -12.17 -5.02
C ALA A 118 -14.21 -11.73 -4.49
N PHE A 119 -13.93 -11.95 -3.20
CA PHE A 119 -12.65 -11.63 -2.60
C PHE A 119 -11.50 -12.43 -3.20
N LEU A 120 -11.67 -13.74 -3.39
CA LEU A 120 -10.65 -14.59 -4.01
C LEU A 120 -10.26 -14.07 -5.40
N ARG A 121 -11.25 -13.69 -6.21
CA ARG A 121 -10.98 -13.09 -7.51
C ARG A 121 -10.24 -11.76 -7.43
N TYR A 122 -10.61 -10.91 -6.48
CA TYR A 122 -9.90 -9.66 -6.22
C TYR A 122 -8.45 -9.91 -5.79
N LYS A 123 -8.24 -10.82 -4.83
CA LYS A 123 -6.92 -11.20 -4.30
C LYS A 123 -6.00 -11.64 -5.44
N GLU A 124 -6.41 -12.63 -6.22
CA GLU A 124 -5.63 -13.15 -7.34
C GLU A 124 -5.23 -12.03 -8.31
N TYR A 125 -6.20 -11.24 -8.75
CA TYR A 125 -5.94 -10.16 -9.70
C TYR A 125 -5.01 -9.09 -9.13
N LYS A 126 -5.22 -8.69 -7.89
CA LYS A 126 -4.44 -7.63 -7.24
C LYS A 126 -3.01 -8.08 -6.97
N GLU A 127 -2.80 -9.30 -6.52
CA GLU A 127 -1.45 -9.85 -6.29
C GLU A 127 -0.67 -9.99 -7.60
N ASP A 128 -1.30 -10.46 -8.67
CA ASP A 128 -0.67 -10.52 -9.99
C ASP A 128 -0.38 -9.12 -10.54
N PHE A 129 -1.29 -8.18 -10.36
CA PHE A 129 -1.08 -6.79 -10.76
C PHE A 129 0.10 -6.14 -10.00
N ILE A 130 0.25 -6.41 -8.71
CA ILE A 130 1.40 -5.93 -7.92
C ILE A 130 2.71 -6.50 -8.47
N LYS A 131 2.76 -7.79 -8.81
CA LYS A 131 3.94 -8.43 -9.42
C LYS A 131 4.28 -7.82 -10.78
N ASP A 132 3.28 -7.57 -11.62
CA ASP A 132 3.47 -6.93 -12.93
C ASP A 132 4.07 -5.53 -12.79
N ILE A 133 3.58 -4.74 -11.84
CA ILE A 133 4.14 -3.41 -11.54
C ILE A 133 5.57 -3.53 -10.99
N ALA A 134 5.84 -4.51 -10.13
CA ALA A 134 7.19 -4.77 -9.61
C ALA A 134 8.18 -5.07 -10.75
N GLU A 135 7.81 -5.95 -11.68
CA GLU A 135 8.64 -6.26 -12.85
C GLU A 135 8.90 -5.04 -13.74
N GLN A 136 7.87 -4.21 -14.00
CA GLN A 136 8.00 -2.99 -14.79
C GLN A 136 8.93 -1.95 -14.15
N HIS A 137 9.09 -1.98 -12.82
CA HIS A 137 9.88 -1.01 -12.06
C HIS A 137 11.15 -1.61 -11.45
N LYS A 138 11.49 -2.85 -11.79
CA LYS A 138 12.60 -3.60 -11.21
C LYS A 138 13.93 -2.83 -11.19
N ASP A 139 14.23 -2.11 -12.28
CA ASP A 139 15.45 -1.33 -12.40
C ASP A 139 15.38 0.04 -11.71
N LYS A 140 14.19 0.40 -11.19
CA LYS A 140 13.91 1.71 -10.59
C LYS A 140 13.65 1.65 -9.09
N ILE A 141 13.51 0.48 -8.50
CA ILE A 141 13.25 0.28 -7.08
C ILE A 141 14.32 -0.60 -6.48
N PRO A 142 14.69 -0.39 -5.19
CA PRO A 142 15.60 -1.27 -4.48
C PRO A 142 15.11 -2.72 -4.46
N ASP A 143 16.04 -3.69 -4.51
CA ASP A 143 15.70 -5.12 -4.53
C ASP A 143 14.81 -5.53 -3.35
N LYS A 144 15.02 -4.98 -2.15
CA LYS A 144 14.17 -5.25 -0.99
C LYS A 144 12.70 -4.90 -1.22
N ILE A 145 12.41 -3.82 -1.96
CA ILE A 145 11.04 -3.40 -2.31
C ILE A 145 10.49 -4.35 -3.38
N TYR A 146 11.28 -4.65 -4.40
CA TYR A 146 10.90 -5.61 -5.44
C TYR A 146 10.52 -6.96 -4.81
N GLN A 147 11.34 -7.52 -3.92
CA GLN A 147 11.06 -8.78 -3.24
C GLN A 147 9.80 -8.71 -2.36
N ALA A 148 9.60 -7.59 -1.65
CA ALA A 148 8.39 -7.39 -0.85
C ALA A 148 7.13 -7.37 -1.73
N MET A 149 7.17 -6.72 -2.88
CA MET A 149 6.07 -6.70 -3.84
C MET A 149 5.79 -8.07 -4.45
N MET A 150 6.83 -8.80 -4.84
CA MET A 150 6.70 -10.16 -5.43
C MET A 150 6.11 -11.17 -4.45
N ASN A 151 6.33 -10.98 -3.15
CA ASN A 151 5.84 -11.86 -2.08
C ASN A 151 4.59 -11.31 -1.37
N TRP A 152 4.02 -10.20 -1.84
CA TRP A 152 2.87 -9.57 -1.19
C TRP A 152 1.65 -10.50 -1.18
N GLN A 153 1.04 -10.64 0.00
CA GLN A 153 -0.16 -11.44 0.21
C GLN A 153 -1.30 -10.55 0.72
N ILE A 154 -2.48 -10.71 0.13
CA ILE A 154 -3.70 -10.02 0.55
C ILE A 154 -4.57 -10.98 1.34
N GLU A 155 -4.96 -10.56 2.53
CA GLU A 155 -5.82 -11.35 3.41
C GLU A 155 -7.24 -10.77 3.45
N ILE A 156 -8.22 -11.63 3.69
CA ILE A 156 -9.65 -11.22 3.75
C ILE A 156 -9.92 -10.25 4.89
N THR A 157 -9.03 -10.21 5.87
CA THR A 157 -9.07 -9.33 7.05
C THR A 157 -8.35 -8.00 6.90
N ASP A 158 -7.69 -7.74 5.76
CA ASP A 158 -6.97 -6.50 5.46
C ASP A 158 -7.85 -5.25 5.47
#